data_62cf96be91026b033b7aee40f972167d
#
_entry.id   62cf96be91026b033b7aee40f972167d
#
_cell.length_a   1.000
_cell.length_b   1.000
_cell.length_c   1.000
_cell.angle_alpha   90.00
_cell.angle_beta   90.00
_cell.angle_gamma   90.00
#
_symmetry.space_group_name_H-M   'P 1'
#
loop_
_entity.id
_entity.type
_entity.pdbx_description
1 polymer ?
#
loop_
_entity_poly.entity_id
_entity_poly.type
_entity_poly.pdbx_seq_one_letter_code
_entity_poly.pdbx_strand_id
1 'polypeptide(L)'
;MENIELIPNPSSLMESMREIGYSTEAAIADLIDNSITANSRYINIRFSWNKNSPWIATIDDGCGMDMAELKGAMRIGSINPLDKREKDDLGRFGLGLKTASLSQSRRFTIISKKDNNYSIAEWDLDSEDIKINDKWSIKTYDVSELRPILSELNDQYLERMTQGTIVFWDNIDRIDVGEIDNKKEIKFDKVLN
;
A
#
# COMPACT_ATOMS: atom_id res chain seq x y z
N MET A 1 -27.40 20.71 -25.66
CA MET A 1 -27.00 20.15 -24.37
C MET A 1 -25.53 19.79 -24.52
N GLU A 2 -24.67 20.33 -23.70
CA GLU A 2 -23.22 20.10 -23.78
C GLU A 2 -22.80 19.27 -22.55
N ASN A 3 -21.98 18.25 -22.78
CA ASN A 3 -21.41 17.45 -21.69
C ASN A 3 -20.04 18.05 -21.32
N ILE A 4 -19.85 18.33 -20.05
CA ILE A 4 -18.58 18.82 -19.52
C ILE A 4 -17.97 17.70 -18.67
N GLU A 5 -16.72 17.32 -18.97
CA GLU A 5 -15.98 16.35 -18.20
C GLU A 5 -15.48 17.00 -16.90
N LEU A 6 -15.77 16.36 -15.76
CA LEU A 6 -15.31 16.79 -14.43
C LEU A 6 -14.40 15.70 -13.84
N ILE A 7 -13.09 15.91 -13.99
CA ILE A 7 -12.08 15.03 -13.40
C ILE A 7 -11.84 15.49 -11.95
N PRO A 8 -12.00 14.59 -10.96
CA PRO A 8 -11.73 14.95 -9.57
C PRO A 8 -10.25 15.35 -9.36
N ASN A 9 -10.04 16.36 -8.54
CA ASN A 9 -8.68 16.74 -8.12
C ASN A 9 -8.06 15.59 -7.30
N PRO A 10 -6.87 15.06 -7.69
CA PRO A 10 -6.26 13.90 -7.03
C PRO A 10 -5.96 14.16 -5.57
N SER A 11 -5.30 15.27 -5.24
CA SER A 11 -4.89 15.60 -3.87
C SER A 11 -6.11 15.68 -2.93
N SER A 12 -7.14 16.42 -3.33
CA SER A 12 -8.34 16.61 -2.51
C SER A 12 -9.12 15.31 -2.32
N LEU A 13 -9.25 14.48 -3.36
CA LEU A 13 -9.97 13.21 -3.26
C LEU A 13 -9.20 12.22 -2.38
N MET A 14 -7.88 12.12 -2.55
CA MET A 14 -7.05 11.21 -1.74
C MET A 14 -7.05 11.62 -0.26
N GLU A 15 -6.94 12.91 0.06
CA GLU A 15 -7.05 13.37 1.46
C GLU A 15 -8.45 13.06 2.03
N SER A 16 -9.51 13.24 1.25
CA SER A 16 -10.87 12.88 1.70
C SER A 16 -11.02 11.37 1.96
N MET A 17 -10.41 10.52 1.14
CA MET A 17 -10.39 9.05 1.35
C MET A 17 -9.67 8.68 2.65
N ARG A 18 -8.66 9.41 3.04
CA ARG A 18 -7.93 9.21 4.29
C ARG A 18 -8.79 9.48 5.53
N GLU A 19 -9.81 10.35 5.42
CA GLU A 19 -10.73 10.69 6.53
C GLU A 19 -11.78 9.60 6.81
N ILE A 20 -11.85 8.52 6.03
CA ILE A 20 -12.83 7.43 6.21
C ILE A 20 -12.66 6.68 7.55
N GLY A 21 -11.59 6.97 8.31
CA GLY A 21 -11.49 6.49 9.69
C GLY A 21 -11.04 5.02 9.84
N TYR A 22 -10.12 4.58 9.02
CA TYR A 22 -9.49 3.27 9.17
C TYR A 22 -8.61 3.23 10.42
N SER A 23 -8.84 2.26 11.31
CA SER A 23 -7.87 1.96 12.35
C SER A 23 -6.66 1.24 11.76
N THR A 24 -5.51 1.29 12.44
CA THR A 24 -4.31 0.59 11.98
C THR A 24 -4.53 -0.93 11.90
N GLU A 25 -5.28 -1.49 12.86
CA GLU A 25 -5.64 -2.90 12.90
C GLU A 25 -6.48 -3.30 11.68
N ALA A 26 -7.48 -2.49 11.34
CA ALA A 26 -8.33 -2.73 10.17
C ALA A 26 -7.53 -2.61 8.87
N ALA A 27 -6.63 -1.63 8.79
CA ALA A 27 -5.77 -1.44 7.63
C ALA A 27 -4.81 -2.65 7.43
N ILE A 28 -4.22 -3.16 8.50
CA ILE A 28 -3.38 -4.36 8.44
C ILE A 28 -4.21 -5.59 8.09
N ALA A 29 -5.41 -5.74 8.65
CA ALA A 29 -6.30 -6.85 8.32
C ALA A 29 -6.64 -6.89 6.82
N ASP A 30 -6.92 -5.74 6.19
CA ASP A 30 -7.16 -5.66 4.75
C ASP A 30 -5.94 -6.09 3.91
N LEU A 31 -4.71 -5.80 4.36
CA LEU A 31 -3.50 -6.30 3.69
C LEU A 31 -3.36 -7.81 3.84
N ILE A 32 -3.67 -8.35 5.01
CA ILE A 32 -3.67 -9.80 5.26
C ILE A 32 -4.70 -10.49 4.36
N ASP A 33 -5.91 -9.95 4.26
CA ASP A 33 -6.97 -10.49 3.40
C ASP A 33 -6.55 -10.49 1.92
N ASN A 34 -5.84 -9.46 1.45
CA ASN A 34 -5.27 -9.45 0.10
C ASN A 34 -4.22 -10.55 -0.08
N SER A 35 -3.35 -10.78 0.90
CA SER A 35 -2.36 -11.86 0.87
C SER A 35 -3.02 -13.24 0.86
N ILE A 36 -4.09 -13.44 1.63
CA ILE A 36 -4.88 -14.69 1.63
C ILE A 36 -5.51 -14.90 0.24
N THR A 37 -6.10 -13.86 -0.33
CA THR A 37 -6.69 -13.91 -1.68
C THR A 37 -5.65 -14.24 -2.75
N ALA A 38 -4.39 -13.80 -2.56
CA ALA A 38 -3.26 -14.16 -3.41
C ALA A 38 -2.73 -15.60 -3.17
N ASN A 39 -3.43 -16.41 -2.36
CA ASN A 39 -3.05 -17.78 -1.99
C ASN A 39 -1.69 -17.87 -1.31
N SER A 40 -1.31 -16.88 -0.52
CA SER A 40 -0.09 -16.93 0.26
C SER A 40 -0.16 -17.99 1.37
N ARG A 41 0.97 -18.60 1.67
CA ARG A 41 1.15 -19.54 2.79
C ARG A 41 1.81 -18.88 3.99
N TYR A 42 2.59 -17.86 3.71
CA TYR A 42 3.32 -17.07 4.70
C TYR A 42 3.02 -15.60 4.53
N ILE A 43 2.63 -14.97 5.64
CA ILE A 43 2.45 -13.53 5.71
C ILE A 43 3.33 -13.06 6.87
N ASN A 44 4.24 -12.15 6.59
CA ASN A 44 5.14 -11.58 7.57
C ASN A 44 4.91 -10.07 7.65
N ILE A 45 4.64 -9.57 8.84
CA ILE A 45 4.50 -8.15 9.09
C ILE A 45 5.77 -7.69 9.81
N ARG A 46 6.46 -6.75 9.21
CA ARG A 46 7.67 -6.15 9.76
C ARG A 46 7.48 -4.66 9.95
N PHE A 47 8.12 -4.13 10.95
CA PHE A 47 8.09 -2.70 11.20
C PHE A 47 9.38 -2.22 11.84
N SER A 48 9.65 -0.94 11.68
CA SER A 48 10.67 -0.24 12.43
C SER A 48 10.08 1.06 12.94
N TRP A 49 10.23 1.26 14.24
CA TRP A 49 9.86 2.52 14.86
C TRP A 49 11.09 3.39 15.08
N ASN A 50 11.63 3.89 13.97
CA ASN A 50 12.62 4.96 14.05
C ASN A 50 11.87 6.29 14.16
N LYS A 51 12.12 7.07 15.22
CA LYS A 51 11.41 8.34 15.51
C LYS A 51 11.30 9.29 14.32
N ASN A 52 12.23 9.21 13.37
CA ASN A 52 12.28 10.10 12.21
C ASN A 52 11.72 9.47 10.93
N SER A 53 11.59 8.16 10.88
CA SER A 53 11.19 7.43 9.66
C SER A 53 10.56 6.08 10.01
N PRO A 54 9.38 6.07 10.64
CA PRO A 54 8.68 4.82 10.92
C PRO A 54 8.21 4.18 9.62
N TRP A 55 8.27 2.83 9.56
CA TRP A 55 7.75 2.08 8.44
C TRP A 55 7.10 0.77 8.86
N ILE A 56 6.17 0.30 8.04
CA ILE A 56 5.54 -1.03 8.15
C ILE A 56 5.64 -1.71 6.79
N ALA A 57 5.96 -3.00 6.79
CA ALA A 57 5.96 -3.84 5.61
C ALA A 57 5.12 -5.10 5.85
N THR A 58 4.16 -5.35 4.98
CA THR A 58 3.48 -6.65 4.87
C THR A 58 4.11 -7.39 3.71
N ILE A 59 4.62 -8.60 3.97
CA ILE A 59 5.37 -9.43 3.02
C ILE A 59 4.64 -10.75 2.90
N ASP A 60 4.31 -11.17 1.69
CA ASP A 60 3.65 -12.45 1.41
C ASP A 60 4.36 -13.24 0.29
N ASP A 61 4.12 -14.55 0.26
CA ASP A 61 4.58 -15.47 -0.77
C ASP A 61 3.46 -15.87 -1.75
N GLY A 62 2.44 -15.04 -1.92
CA GLY A 62 1.32 -15.26 -2.81
C GLY A 62 1.71 -15.28 -4.30
N CYS A 63 0.73 -15.29 -5.19
CA CYS A 63 0.97 -15.40 -6.64
C CYS A 63 1.75 -14.23 -7.26
N GLY A 64 1.86 -13.11 -6.56
CA GLY A 64 2.46 -11.89 -7.08
C GLY A 64 1.64 -11.25 -8.21
N MET A 65 2.15 -10.13 -8.73
CA MET A 65 1.52 -9.35 -9.79
C MET A 65 2.55 -8.99 -10.87
N ASP A 66 2.16 -9.10 -12.13
CA ASP A 66 2.88 -8.43 -13.20
C ASP A 66 2.60 -6.92 -13.21
N MET A 67 3.27 -6.17 -14.09
CA MET A 67 3.12 -4.71 -14.15
C MET A 67 1.71 -4.27 -14.56
N ALA A 68 0.99 -5.04 -15.36
CA ALA A 68 -0.37 -4.70 -15.77
C ALA A 68 -1.36 -4.93 -14.62
N GLU A 69 -1.22 -6.04 -13.92
CA GLU A 69 -1.98 -6.37 -12.71
C GLU A 69 -1.69 -5.35 -11.60
N LEU A 70 -0.42 -5.00 -11.38
CA LEU A 70 -0.04 -4.01 -10.38
C LEU A 70 -0.61 -2.63 -10.67
N LYS A 71 -0.57 -2.17 -11.93
CA LYS A 71 -1.23 -0.91 -12.33
C LYS A 71 -2.74 -0.95 -12.08
N GLY A 72 -3.38 -2.08 -12.34
CA GLY A 72 -4.78 -2.31 -12.01
C GLY A 72 -5.05 -2.23 -10.51
N ALA A 73 -4.22 -2.89 -9.71
CA ALA A 73 -4.30 -2.88 -8.24
C ALA A 73 -4.06 -1.47 -7.66
N MET A 74 -3.19 -0.68 -8.27
CA MET A 74 -2.89 0.70 -7.85
C MET A 74 -3.94 1.71 -8.31
N ARG A 75 -4.73 1.42 -9.33
CA ARG A 75 -5.72 2.36 -9.86
C ARG A 75 -6.89 2.53 -8.92
N ILE A 76 -7.19 3.77 -8.53
CA ILE A 76 -8.36 4.10 -7.70
C ILE A 76 -9.63 3.89 -8.53
N GLY A 77 -10.63 3.17 -7.98
CA GLY A 77 -11.87 2.88 -8.67
C GLY A 77 -11.74 1.89 -9.84
N SER A 78 -10.77 1.00 -9.81
CA SER A 78 -10.52 0.00 -10.87
C SER A 78 -11.60 -1.08 -10.98
N ILE A 79 -12.37 -1.30 -9.93
CA ILE A 79 -13.39 -2.37 -9.86
C ILE A 79 -14.77 -1.73 -9.60
N ASN A 80 -15.74 -2.10 -10.42
CA ASN A 80 -17.12 -1.71 -10.16
C ASN A 80 -17.72 -2.64 -9.09
N PRO A 81 -18.22 -2.13 -7.97
CA PRO A 81 -18.84 -2.94 -6.92
C PRO A 81 -20.05 -3.77 -7.38
N LEU A 82 -20.64 -3.44 -8.54
CA LEU A 82 -21.79 -4.12 -9.12
C LEU A 82 -21.40 -5.29 -10.04
N ASP A 83 -20.12 -5.46 -10.37
CA ASP A 83 -19.67 -6.55 -11.22
C ASP A 83 -19.79 -7.90 -10.49
N LYS A 84 -20.16 -8.94 -11.24
CA LYS A 84 -20.24 -10.31 -10.71
C LYS A 84 -18.84 -10.79 -10.30
N ARG A 85 -18.71 -11.27 -9.09
CA ARG A 85 -17.47 -11.76 -8.49
C ARG A 85 -17.53 -13.23 -8.16
N GLU A 86 -16.38 -13.85 -8.06
CA GLU A 86 -16.23 -15.15 -7.46
C GLU A 86 -16.44 -15.08 -5.94
N LYS A 87 -16.97 -16.15 -5.32
CA LYS A 87 -17.37 -16.14 -3.91
C LYS A 87 -16.18 -15.99 -2.94
N ASP A 88 -14.98 -16.25 -3.41
CA ASP A 88 -13.75 -16.28 -2.61
C ASP A 88 -12.95 -14.96 -2.70
N ASP A 89 -13.43 -13.96 -3.46
CA ASP A 89 -12.80 -12.63 -3.54
C ASP A 89 -13.13 -11.79 -2.30
N LEU A 90 -12.23 -11.77 -1.33
CA LEU A 90 -12.33 -10.98 -0.10
C LEU A 90 -12.21 -9.47 -0.36
N GLY A 91 -11.65 -9.07 -1.50
CA GLY A 91 -11.42 -7.69 -1.89
C GLY A 91 -12.65 -6.93 -2.37
N ARG A 92 -13.65 -6.76 -1.48
CA ARG A 92 -15.03 -6.33 -1.77
C ARG A 92 -15.22 -5.10 -2.67
N PHE A 93 -14.25 -4.17 -2.72
CA PHE A 93 -14.38 -2.91 -3.45
C PHE A 93 -13.18 -2.58 -4.35
N GLY A 94 -12.14 -3.43 -4.43
CA GLY A 94 -10.88 -3.10 -5.11
C GLY A 94 -10.21 -1.83 -4.54
N LEU A 95 -10.67 -1.36 -3.39
CA LEU A 95 -10.19 -0.18 -2.71
C LEU A 95 -9.36 -0.55 -1.45
N GLY A 96 -9.56 -1.75 -0.87
CA GLY A 96 -9.00 -2.14 0.42
C GLY A 96 -7.50 -1.85 0.54
N LEU A 97 -6.70 -2.34 -0.39
CA LEU A 97 -5.26 -2.09 -0.43
C LEU A 97 -4.92 -0.59 -0.39
N LYS A 98 -5.60 0.21 -1.20
CA LYS A 98 -5.34 1.65 -1.34
C LYS A 98 -5.85 2.45 -0.15
N THR A 99 -7.08 2.20 0.27
CA THR A 99 -7.67 2.89 1.42
C THR A 99 -6.97 2.50 2.70
N ALA A 100 -6.63 1.23 2.90
CA ALA A 100 -5.83 0.78 4.03
C ALA A 100 -4.47 1.49 4.07
N SER A 101 -3.72 1.46 2.95
CA SER A 101 -2.40 2.07 2.89
C SER A 101 -2.45 3.59 3.07
N LEU A 102 -3.31 4.28 2.32
CA LEU A 102 -3.43 5.74 2.39
C LEU A 102 -3.99 6.23 3.73
N SER A 103 -4.79 5.42 4.43
CA SER A 103 -5.29 5.81 5.76
C SER A 103 -4.21 5.89 6.83
N GLN A 104 -3.08 5.20 6.64
CA GLN A 104 -2.00 5.11 7.62
C GLN A 104 -0.74 5.88 7.21
N SER A 105 -0.48 5.97 5.90
CA SER A 105 0.74 6.55 5.36
C SER A 105 0.46 7.53 4.22
N ARG A 106 1.36 8.47 4.02
CA ARG A 106 1.31 9.40 2.89
C ARG A 106 2.00 8.83 1.65
N ARG A 107 2.81 7.78 1.86
CA ARG A 107 3.51 7.09 0.78
C ARG A 107 3.48 5.59 1.03
N PHE A 108 3.18 4.83 -0.01
CA PHE A 108 3.33 3.38 0.03
C PHE A 108 3.84 2.84 -1.30
N THR A 109 4.71 1.85 -1.19
CA THR A 109 5.31 1.16 -2.33
C THR A 109 4.87 -0.29 -2.34
N ILE A 110 4.48 -0.79 -3.52
CA ILE A 110 4.25 -2.22 -3.74
C ILE A 110 5.39 -2.76 -4.57
N ILE A 111 6.03 -3.80 -4.06
CA ILE A 111 7.06 -4.59 -4.74
C ILE A 111 6.47 -5.97 -4.93
N SER A 112 6.20 -6.35 -6.16
CA SER A 112 5.63 -7.67 -6.47
C SER A 112 6.54 -8.45 -7.40
N LYS A 113 6.63 -9.76 -7.19
CA LYS A 113 7.39 -10.68 -8.03
C LYS A 113 6.49 -11.77 -8.56
N LYS A 114 6.45 -11.91 -9.88
CA LYS A 114 5.72 -12.93 -10.60
C LYS A 114 6.57 -13.40 -11.79
N ASP A 115 6.65 -14.71 -12.01
CA ASP A 115 7.42 -15.31 -13.11
C ASP A 115 8.86 -14.77 -13.19
N ASN A 116 9.54 -14.64 -12.04
CA ASN A 116 10.88 -14.08 -11.87
C ASN A 116 11.04 -12.59 -12.26
N ASN A 117 9.97 -11.89 -12.61
CA ASN A 117 9.98 -10.47 -12.94
C ASN A 117 9.48 -9.65 -11.77
N TYR A 118 10.13 -8.53 -11.51
CA TYR A 118 9.67 -7.56 -10.52
C TYR A 118 8.78 -6.50 -11.16
N SER A 119 7.71 -6.16 -10.46
CA SER A 119 6.83 -5.05 -10.76
C SER A 119 6.77 -4.16 -9.53
N ILE A 120 7.09 -2.87 -9.68
CA ILE A 120 7.25 -1.95 -8.57
C ILE A 120 6.53 -0.66 -8.86
N ALA A 121 5.66 -0.25 -7.95
CA ALA A 121 4.91 0.99 -8.07
C ALA A 121 4.69 1.66 -6.71
N GLU A 122 4.68 2.98 -6.71
CA GLU A 122 4.53 3.83 -5.53
C GLU A 122 3.43 4.87 -5.72
N TRP A 123 2.59 5.01 -4.70
CA TRP A 123 1.80 6.19 -4.45
C TRP A 123 2.51 7.10 -3.46
N ASP A 124 2.67 8.37 -3.82
CA ASP A 124 3.24 9.41 -2.97
C ASP A 124 2.34 10.65 -3.04
N LEU A 125 1.55 10.87 -1.97
CA LEU A 125 0.62 11.99 -1.88
C LEU A 125 1.33 13.35 -1.87
N ASP A 126 2.61 13.35 -1.51
CA ASP A 126 3.42 14.56 -1.44
C ASP A 126 4.16 14.84 -2.74
N SER A 127 3.99 14.00 -3.77
CA SER A 127 4.60 14.20 -5.07
C SER A 127 4.09 15.48 -5.76
N GLU A 128 4.96 16.09 -6.53
CA GLU A 128 4.63 17.30 -7.31
C GLU A 128 3.48 17.05 -8.30
N ASP A 129 3.44 15.87 -8.91
CA ASP A 129 2.38 15.50 -9.85
C ASP A 129 1.00 15.52 -9.21
N ILE A 130 0.86 15.00 -7.98
CA ILE A 130 -0.42 14.96 -7.28
C ILE A 130 -0.76 16.33 -6.69
N LYS A 131 0.19 16.99 -6.01
CA LYS A 131 -0.09 18.22 -5.26
C LYS A 131 -0.20 19.48 -6.13
N ILE A 132 0.61 19.55 -7.19
CA ILE A 132 0.76 20.79 -7.97
C ILE A 132 0.19 20.62 -9.37
N ASN A 133 0.45 19.47 -10.00
CA ASN A 133 0.10 19.27 -11.41
C ASN A 133 -1.29 18.63 -11.59
N ASP A 134 -2.02 18.33 -10.52
CA ASP A 134 -3.35 17.69 -10.51
C ASP A 134 -3.40 16.40 -11.34
N LYS A 135 -2.32 15.60 -11.32
CA LYS A 135 -2.24 14.37 -12.10
C LYS A 135 -2.46 13.12 -11.24
N TRP A 136 -3.31 12.23 -11.71
CA TRP A 136 -3.44 10.87 -11.21
C TRP A 136 -2.26 10.04 -11.68
N SER A 137 -1.14 10.05 -10.96
CA SER A 137 0.09 9.36 -11.33
C SER A 137 0.67 8.54 -10.19
N ILE A 138 1.29 7.43 -10.54
CA ILE A 138 2.13 6.60 -9.68
C ILE A 138 3.55 6.61 -10.25
N LYS A 139 4.54 6.44 -9.37
CA LYS A 139 5.92 6.20 -9.81
C LYS A 139 6.12 4.70 -10.01
N THR A 140 6.90 4.33 -11.01
CA THR A 140 7.37 2.95 -11.21
C THR A 140 8.88 2.92 -11.15
N TYR A 141 9.47 1.82 -10.67
CA TYR A 141 10.90 1.70 -10.42
C TYR A 141 11.46 0.40 -11.00
N ASP A 142 12.72 0.44 -11.37
CA ASP A 142 13.51 -0.75 -11.53
C ASP A 142 14.06 -1.25 -10.19
N VAL A 143 14.34 -2.54 -10.06
CA VAL A 143 14.85 -3.14 -8.82
C VAL A 143 16.11 -2.44 -8.30
N SER A 144 16.96 -1.96 -9.20
CA SER A 144 18.19 -1.23 -8.85
C SER A 144 17.95 0.09 -8.12
N GLU A 145 16.77 0.69 -8.29
CA GLU A 145 16.38 1.97 -7.69
C GLU A 145 15.81 1.81 -6.27
N LEU A 146 15.46 0.57 -5.88
CA LEU A 146 14.87 0.27 -4.58
C LEU A 146 15.88 0.18 -3.42
N ARG A 147 17.15 0.40 -3.64
CA ARG A 147 18.19 0.26 -2.61
C ARG A 147 17.87 0.90 -1.27
N PRO A 148 17.24 2.08 -1.18
CA PRO A 148 16.87 2.66 0.11
C PRO A 148 15.84 1.84 0.88
N ILE A 149 14.78 1.36 0.20
CA ILE A 149 13.74 0.50 0.81
C ILE A 149 14.33 -0.86 1.15
N LEU A 150 15.19 -1.41 0.29
CA LEU A 150 15.82 -2.71 0.49
C LEU A 150 16.79 -2.72 1.67
N SER A 151 17.50 -1.61 1.90
CA SER A 151 18.38 -1.47 3.06
C SER A 151 17.61 -1.55 4.37
N GLU A 152 16.40 -1.00 4.41
CA GLU A 152 15.51 -1.07 5.58
C GLU A 152 14.95 -2.50 5.78
N LEU A 153 14.59 -3.18 4.71
CA LEU A 153 14.03 -4.53 4.75
C LEU A 153 15.07 -5.64 4.91
N ASN A 154 16.36 -5.31 4.83
CA ASN A 154 17.47 -6.25 4.75
C ASN A 154 17.41 -7.10 3.45
N ASP A 155 18.32 -6.85 2.51
CA ASP A 155 18.37 -7.35 1.11
C ASP A 155 18.08 -8.85 0.93
N GLN A 156 18.32 -9.66 1.97
CA GLN A 156 18.09 -11.09 1.95
C GLN A 156 16.64 -11.51 1.64
N TYR A 157 15.66 -10.63 1.83
CA TYR A 157 14.26 -10.95 1.54
C TYR A 157 13.95 -10.96 0.06
N LEU A 158 14.44 -9.98 -0.68
CA LEU A 158 14.20 -9.90 -2.11
C LEU A 158 14.97 -10.96 -2.90
N GLU A 159 16.18 -11.27 -2.49
CA GLU A 159 16.96 -12.35 -3.12
C GLU A 159 16.28 -13.71 -2.96
N ARG A 160 15.64 -13.95 -1.80
CA ARG A 160 14.94 -15.21 -1.49
C ARG A 160 13.52 -15.31 -2.02
N MET A 161 12.92 -14.19 -2.35
CA MET A 161 11.55 -14.13 -2.86
C MET A 161 11.48 -14.81 -4.22
N THR A 162 10.78 -15.93 -4.33
CA THR A 162 10.53 -16.62 -5.60
C THR A 162 9.34 -16.02 -6.32
N GLN A 163 8.29 -15.67 -5.56
CA GLN A 163 7.09 -14.95 -5.96
C GLN A 163 6.46 -14.31 -4.74
N GLY A 164 5.52 -13.39 -4.90
CA GLY A 164 4.77 -12.78 -3.81
C GLY A 164 4.76 -11.26 -3.88
N THR A 165 4.32 -10.62 -2.80
CA THR A 165 4.16 -9.18 -2.75
C THR A 165 4.67 -8.59 -1.43
N ILE A 166 5.26 -7.42 -1.51
CA ILE A 166 5.61 -6.57 -0.37
C ILE A 166 4.80 -5.29 -0.51
N VAL A 167 4.02 -4.95 0.51
CA VAL A 167 3.40 -3.64 0.66
C VAL A 167 4.17 -2.90 1.74
N PHE A 168 4.86 -1.84 1.37
CA PHE A 168 5.72 -1.06 2.23
C PHE A 168 5.11 0.32 2.47
N TRP A 169 4.80 0.63 3.72
CA TRP A 169 4.31 1.93 4.16
C TRP A 169 5.45 2.71 4.79
N ASP A 170 5.69 3.90 4.31
CA ASP A 170 6.56 4.88 4.95
C ASP A 170 5.88 6.27 4.97
N ASN A 171 6.54 7.26 5.53
CA ASN A 171 5.90 8.54 5.79
C ASN A 171 4.56 8.37 6.53
N ILE A 172 4.58 7.53 7.60
CA ILE A 172 3.42 7.21 8.43
C ILE A 172 3.09 8.42 9.30
N ASP A 173 1.86 8.94 9.18
CA ASP A 173 1.42 10.17 9.85
C ASP A 173 0.14 10.01 10.69
N ARG A 174 -0.57 8.88 10.58
CA ARG A 174 -1.89 8.70 11.22
C ARG A 174 -1.95 7.63 12.31
N ILE A 175 -0.85 7.08 12.71
CA ILE A 175 -0.85 6.26 13.93
C ILE A 175 -1.00 7.21 15.11
N ASP A 176 -2.23 7.42 15.55
CA ASP A 176 -2.53 8.27 16.71
C ASP A 176 -1.99 7.62 18.00
N VAL A 177 -1.15 8.35 18.64
CA VAL A 177 -0.38 7.84 19.75
C VAL A 177 -0.37 8.73 20.97
N GLY A 178 -1.17 9.76 20.96
CA GLY A 178 -1.20 10.74 22.02
C GLY A 178 0.08 11.59 22.08
N GLU A 179 0.12 12.49 23.04
CA GLU A 179 1.06 13.62 23.11
C GLU A 179 2.54 13.27 23.40
N ILE A 180 2.89 11.98 23.61
CA ILE A 180 4.26 11.57 24.00
C ILE A 180 4.79 10.53 23.02
N ASP A 181 5.96 10.80 22.43
CA ASP A 181 6.63 9.90 21.48
C ASP A 181 6.78 8.45 21.97
N ASN A 182 7.03 8.27 23.27
CA ASN A 182 7.13 6.92 23.89
C ASN A 182 5.80 6.15 23.88
N LYS A 183 4.65 6.83 23.90
CA LYS A 183 3.33 6.18 23.79
C LYS A 183 3.03 5.69 22.37
N LYS A 184 3.59 6.34 21.38
CA LYS A 184 3.53 5.91 19.99
C LYS A 184 4.15 4.54 19.79
N GLU A 185 5.38 4.41 20.26
CA GLU A 185 6.12 3.16 20.19
C GLU A 185 5.37 2.01 20.89
N ILE A 186 4.85 2.27 22.10
CA ILE A 186 4.07 1.28 22.85
C ILE A 186 2.76 0.89 22.13
N LYS A 187 2.06 1.85 21.55
CA LYS A 187 0.81 1.57 20.83
C LYS A 187 1.08 0.80 19.54
N PHE A 188 2.15 1.15 18.85
CA PHE A 188 2.58 0.49 17.63
C PHE A 188 2.93 -0.99 17.89
N ASP A 189 3.69 -1.27 18.95
CA ASP A 189 4.02 -2.63 19.37
C ASP A 189 2.78 -3.45 19.75
N LYS A 190 1.77 -2.82 20.35
CA LYS A 190 0.51 -3.49 20.69
C LYS A 190 -0.35 -3.85 19.50
N VAL A 191 -0.25 -3.09 18.42
CA VAL A 191 -0.99 -3.37 17.18
C VAL A 191 -0.37 -4.55 16.43
N LEU A 192 0.96 -4.68 16.49
CA LEU A 192 1.71 -5.65 15.68
C LEU A 192 2.15 -6.92 16.43
N ASN A 193 1.99 -6.99 17.74
CA ASN A 193 2.20 -8.19 18.56
C ASN A 193 0.86 -8.81 18.99
#